data_a83c041027264bfc981b218cfc4528c9
#
_entry.id   a83c041027264bfc981b218cfc4528c9
#
_cell.length_a   1.000
_cell.length_b   1.000
_cell.length_c   1.000
_cell.angle_alpha   90.00
_cell.angle_beta   90.00
_cell.angle_gamma   90.00
#
_symmetry.space_group_name_H-M   'P 1'
#
loop_
_entity.id
_entity.type
_entity.pdbx_description
1 polymer ?
#
loop_
_entity_poly.entity_id
_entity_poly.type
_entity_poly.pdbx_seq_one_letter_code
_entity_poly.pdbx_strand_id
1 'polypeptide(L)'
;MDEQKLKVIVEAEINDAIGYVETETVEQRTKAINYYNRYPYGNEVEGRSQIVTGEVAEVVDGALPQLLRIFTTSDELARFEPKFPGDEEGAKQATELVNLAFFQDNPGVILMHDWFKDALLQKNGLVKYWWEEAEDPTKEEYK
;
A
#
# COMPACT_ATOMS: atom_id res chain seq x y z
N MET A 1 9.37 7.91 33.07
CA MET A 1 7.93 8.27 32.96
C MET A 1 7.17 7.08 33.48
N ASP A 2 6.17 7.31 34.31
CA ASP A 2 5.39 6.21 34.89
C ASP A 2 4.60 5.49 33.79
N GLU A 3 4.65 4.16 33.74
CA GLU A 3 4.03 3.32 32.71
C GLU A 3 2.51 3.59 32.58
N GLN A 4 1.85 3.81 33.72
CA GLN A 4 0.44 4.16 33.73
C GLN A 4 0.15 5.53 33.06
N LYS A 5 1.02 6.51 33.26
CA LYS A 5 0.87 7.82 32.61
C LYS A 5 1.11 7.71 31.09
N LEU A 6 2.08 6.90 30.69
CA LEU A 6 2.34 6.65 29.28
C LEU A 6 1.13 5.98 28.59
N LYS A 7 0.55 4.98 29.23
CA LYS A 7 -0.63 4.29 28.73
C LYS A 7 -1.81 5.25 28.51
N VAL A 8 -2.12 6.10 29.48
CA VAL A 8 -3.22 7.08 29.37
C VAL A 8 -2.98 8.06 28.22
N ILE A 9 -1.75 8.53 28.04
CA ILE A 9 -1.42 9.45 26.94
C ILE A 9 -1.60 8.73 25.59
N VAL A 10 -1.08 7.52 25.45
CA VAL A 10 -1.19 6.74 24.20
C VAL A 10 -2.65 6.41 23.87
N GLU A 11 -3.45 6.02 24.87
CA GLU A 11 -4.88 5.76 24.68
C GLU A 11 -5.65 7.03 24.26
N ALA A 12 -5.32 8.17 24.83
CA ALA A 12 -5.94 9.44 24.47
C ALA A 12 -5.59 9.83 23.01
N GLU A 13 -4.33 9.74 22.62
CA GLU A 13 -3.88 10.02 21.25
C GLU A 13 -4.50 9.06 20.21
N ILE A 14 -4.62 7.77 20.55
CA ILE A 14 -5.28 6.79 19.69
C ILE A 14 -6.76 7.15 19.49
N ASN A 15 -7.47 7.47 20.57
CA ASN A 15 -8.88 7.82 20.49
C ASN A 15 -9.12 9.12 19.70
N ASP A 16 -8.24 10.10 19.85
CA ASP A 16 -8.31 11.35 19.08
C ASP A 16 -8.06 11.10 17.59
N ALA A 17 -7.04 10.28 17.27
CA ALA A 17 -6.75 9.90 15.90
C ALA A 17 -7.90 9.11 15.24
N ILE A 18 -8.53 8.17 15.97
CA ILE A 18 -9.70 7.42 15.49
C ILE A 18 -10.87 8.39 15.25
N GLY A 19 -11.17 9.26 16.19
CA GLY A 19 -12.24 10.26 16.05
C GLY A 19 -12.07 11.17 14.84
N TYR A 20 -10.84 11.64 14.58
CA TYR A 20 -10.52 12.41 13.38
C TYR A 20 -10.73 11.62 12.08
N VAL A 21 -10.29 10.38 12.04
CA VAL A 21 -10.47 9.52 10.86
C VAL A 21 -11.95 9.26 10.60
N GLU A 22 -12.75 8.96 11.62
CA GLU A 22 -14.17 8.67 11.49
C GLU A 22 -14.97 9.88 10.99
N THR A 23 -14.67 11.08 11.50
CA THR A 23 -15.45 12.28 11.17
C THR A 23 -15.03 12.93 9.85
N GLU A 24 -13.73 13.08 9.61
CA GLU A 24 -13.22 13.88 8.49
C GLU A 24 -12.80 13.04 7.29
N THR A 25 -12.30 11.82 7.53
CA THR A 25 -11.63 11.05 6.47
C THR A 25 -12.53 10.00 5.84
N VAL A 26 -13.37 9.34 6.63
CA VAL A 26 -14.22 8.23 6.15
C VAL A 26 -15.20 8.68 5.07
N GLU A 27 -15.86 9.82 5.26
CA GLU A 27 -16.79 10.35 4.27
C GLU A 27 -16.11 10.64 2.93
N GLN A 28 -14.93 11.28 2.98
CA GLN A 28 -14.16 11.63 1.79
C GLN A 28 -13.66 10.39 1.05
N ARG A 29 -13.21 9.37 1.79
CA ARG A 29 -12.75 8.08 1.22
C ARG A 29 -13.90 7.34 0.57
N THR A 30 -15.03 7.24 1.25
CA THR A 30 -16.25 6.60 0.72
C THR A 30 -16.71 7.28 -0.57
N LYS A 31 -16.71 8.61 -0.58
CA LYS A 31 -17.06 9.39 -1.77
C LYS A 31 -16.09 9.15 -2.93
N ALA A 32 -14.78 9.11 -2.67
CA ALA A 32 -13.77 8.83 -3.69
C ALA A 32 -13.94 7.43 -4.30
N ILE A 33 -14.19 6.42 -3.46
CA ILE A 33 -14.45 5.05 -3.91
C ILE A 33 -15.74 4.97 -4.74
N ASN A 34 -16.80 5.66 -4.32
CA ASN A 34 -18.05 5.70 -5.07
C ASN A 34 -17.88 6.34 -6.44
N TYR A 35 -17.11 7.41 -6.55
CA TYR A 35 -16.80 8.04 -7.83
C TYR A 35 -15.94 7.13 -8.72
N TYR A 36 -14.96 6.46 -8.16
CA TYR A 36 -14.15 5.48 -8.89
C TYR A 36 -15.01 4.33 -9.45
N ASN A 37 -15.94 3.82 -8.64
CA ASN A 37 -16.86 2.75 -9.01
C ASN A 37 -18.03 3.20 -9.89
N ARG A 38 -18.13 4.51 -10.22
CA ARG A 38 -19.21 5.09 -11.01
C ARG A 38 -20.60 4.89 -10.40
N TYR A 39 -20.68 4.90 -9.08
CA TYR A 39 -21.99 4.84 -8.42
C TYR A 39 -22.75 6.14 -8.60
N PRO A 40 -24.10 6.08 -8.71
CA PRO A 40 -24.95 7.25 -8.81
C PRO A 40 -24.69 8.23 -7.65
N TYR A 41 -24.75 9.54 -7.94
CA TYR A 41 -24.46 10.58 -6.95
C TYR A 41 -25.63 10.89 -6.01
N GLY A 42 -26.83 10.31 -6.28
CA GLY A 42 -28.03 10.53 -5.49
C GLY A 42 -28.80 11.81 -5.86
N ASN A 43 -28.37 12.50 -6.92
CA ASN A 43 -29.05 13.68 -7.47
C ASN A 43 -29.72 13.41 -8.82
N GLU A 44 -29.86 12.14 -9.19
CA GLU A 44 -30.48 11.70 -10.42
C GLU A 44 -31.99 12.04 -10.41
N VAL A 45 -32.49 12.52 -11.55
CA VAL A 45 -33.88 12.85 -11.74
C VAL A 45 -34.52 11.78 -12.65
N GLU A 46 -35.66 11.25 -12.22
CA GLU A 46 -36.43 10.29 -13.00
C GLU A 46 -36.77 10.83 -14.40
N GLY A 47 -36.54 10.01 -15.43
CA GLY A 47 -36.73 10.42 -16.82
C GLY A 47 -35.59 11.20 -17.47
N ARG A 48 -34.48 11.47 -16.75
CA ARG A 48 -33.25 12.04 -17.29
C ARG A 48 -32.13 11.01 -17.36
N SER A 49 -31.06 11.35 -18.07
CA SER A 49 -29.87 10.51 -18.14
C SER A 49 -29.27 10.32 -16.73
N GLN A 50 -28.99 9.05 -16.40
CA GLN A 50 -28.36 8.65 -15.14
C GLN A 50 -26.94 8.10 -15.39
N ILE A 51 -26.33 8.48 -16.49
CA ILE A 51 -24.98 8.06 -16.85
C ILE A 51 -23.99 8.80 -15.95
N VAL A 52 -23.19 8.02 -15.22
CA VAL A 52 -22.06 8.51 -14.45
C VAL A 52 -20.78 8.34 -15.27
N THR A 53 -20.09 9.42 -15.51
CA THR A 53 -18.80 9.42 -16.21
C THR A 53 -17.70 8.93 -15.25
N GLY A 54 -16.66 8.31 -15.81
CA GLY A 54 -15.62 7.64 -15.02
C GLY A 54 -14.34 8.42 -14.87
N GLU A 55 -14.39 9.76 -14.80
CA GLU A 55 -13.20 10.61 -14.79
C GLU A 55 -12.21 10.24 -13.68
N VAL A 56 -12.72 9.90 -12.48
CA VAL A 56 -11.87 9.51 -11.36
C VAL A 56 -11.15 8.19 -11.67
N ALA A 57 -11.86 7.22 -12.24
CA ALA A 57 -11.26 5.95 -12.65
C ALA A 57 -10.22 6.15 -13.74
N GLU A 58 -10.51 6.98 -14.74
CA GLU A 58 -9.58 7.28 -15.84
C GLU A 58 -8.28 7.93 -15.33
N VAL A 59 -8.38 8.87 -14.40
CA VAL A 59 -7.21 9.54 -13.81
C VAL A 59 -6.40 8.58 -12.94
N VAL A 60 -7.05 7.81 -12.08
CA VAL A 60 -6.38 6.86 -11.18
C VAL A 60 -5.71 5.74 -11.98
N ASP A 61 -6.46 5.11 -12.89
CA ASP A 61 -5.96 4.00 -13.71
C ASP A 61 -4.90 4.45 -14.73
N GLY A 62 -4.92 5.72 -15.12
CA GLY A 62 -3.89 6.32 -15.97
C GLY A 62 -2.61 6.72 -15.23
N ALA A 63 -2.72 7.15 -13.96
CA ALA A 63 -1.57 7.53 -13.13
C ALA A 63 -0.84 6.32 -12.55
N LEU A 64 -1.57 5.28 -12.19
CA LEU A 64 -1.05 4.10 -11.50
C LEU A 64 0.08 3.38 -12.24
N PRO A 65 -0.01 3.09 -13.55
CA PRO A 65 1.09 2.47 -14.31
C PRO A 65 2.34 3.36 -14.37
N GLN A 66 2.17 4.68 -14.39
CA GLN A 66 3.29 5.61 -14.41
C GLN A 66 4.05 5.59 -13.08
N LEU A 67 3.33 5.54 -11.96
CA LEU A 67 3.92 5.39 -10.63
C LEU A 67 4.62 4.05 -10.48
N LEU A 68 3.97 2.96 -10.87
CA LEU A 68 4.58 1.62 -10.82
C LEU A 68 5.87 1.56 -11.63
N ARG A 69 5.88 2.16 -12.82
CA ARG A 69 7.06 2.15 -13.69
C ARG A 69 8.29 2.76 -13.03
N ILE A 70 8.15 3.75 -12.15
CA ILE A 70 9.27 4.35 -11.44
C ILE A 70 10.03 3.29 -10.60
N PHE A 71 9.30 2.36 -10.01
CA PHE A 71 9.85 1.34 -9.11
C PHE A 71 10.14 -0.01 -9.79
N THR A 72 9.55 -0.26 -10.97
CA THR A 72 9.69 -1.53 -11.69
C THR A 72 10.57 -1.43 -12.93
N THR A 73 11.21 -0.29 -13.18
CA THR A 73 12.12 -0.12 -14.34
C THR A 73 13.44 -0.87 -14.16
N SER A 74 13.83 -1.14 -12.92
CA SER A 74 15.01 -1.94 -12.57
C SER A 74 14.59 -3.11 -11.68
N ASP A 75 15.40 -4.16 -11.64
CA ASP A 75 15.22 -5.28 -10.71
C ASP A 75 15.64 -4.94 -9.27
N GLU A 76 16.03 -3.69 -9.02
CA GLU A 76 16.40 -3.17 -7.71
C GLU A 76 15.35 -2.19 -7.22
N LEU A 77 14.50 -2.61 -6.28
CA LEU A 77 13.57 -1.74 -5.56
C LEU A 77 14.29 -0.88 -4.52
N ALA A 78 15.25 -1.48 -3.83
CA ALA A 78 16.03 -0.85 -2.78
C ALA A 78 17.50 -1.19 -2.94
N ARG A 79 18.36 -0.21 -2.63
CA ARG A 79 19.81 -0.37 -2.60
C ARG A 79 20.33 0.09 -1.25
N PHE A 80 21.11 -0.76 -0.60
CA PHE A 80 21.81 -0.44 0.63
C PHE A 80 23.21 0.06 0.29
N GLU A 81 23.59 1.18 0.89
CA GLU A 81 24.93 1.73 0.75
C GLU A 81 25.76 1.47 2.02
N PRO A 82 27.06 1.12 1.87
CA PRO A 82 27.93 0.91 3.00
C PRO A 82 28.11 2.20 3.79
N LYS A 83 27.99 2.13 5.11
CA LYS A 83 28.14 3.29 5.99
C LYS A 83 29.59 3.46 6.45
N PHE A 84 30.32 2.36 6.58
CA PHE A 84 31.72 2.34 7.02
C PHE A 84 32.59 1.54 6.06
N PRO A 85 33.90 1.81 5.99
CA PRO A 85 34.83 0.96 5.24
C PRO A 85 34.78 -0.48 5.75
N GLY A 86 34.50 -1.43 4.86
CA GLY A 86 34.32 -2.86 5.18
C GLY A 86 32.88 -3.35 5.20
N ASP A 87 31.88 -2.47 5.13
CA ASP A 87 30.46 -2.85 5.09
C ASP A 87 29.96 -3.15 3.66
N GLU A 88 30.83 -3.06 2.66
CA GLU A 88 30.46 -3.16 1.24
C GLU A 88 29.80 -4.47 0.89
N GLU A 89 30.36 -5.59 1.35
CA GLU A 89 29.80 -6.91 1.11
C GLU A 89 28.45 -7.11 1.81
N GLY A 90 28.33 -6.61 3.07
CA GLY A 90 27.08 -6.66 3.82
C GLY A 90 25.97 -5.82 3.17
N ALA A 91 26.29 -4.64 2.66
CA ALA A 91 25.35 -3.79 1.94
C ALA A 91 24.87 -4.44 0.63
N LYS A 92 25.78 -5.10 -0.10
CA LYS A 92 25.45 -5.84 -1.30
C LYS A 92 24.53 -7.01 -1.01
N GLN A 93 24.85 -7.83 -0.01
CA GLN A 93 24.02 -8.97 0.41
C GLN A 93 22.64 -8.51 0.89
N ALA A 94 22.56 -7.42 1.65
CA ALA A 94 21.28 -6.85 2.07
C ALA A 94 20.45 -6.36 0.88
N THR A 95 21.08 -5.73 -0.12
CA THR A 95 20.42 -5.32 -1.36
C THR A 95 19.85 -6.51 -2.11
N GLU A 96 20.65 -7.54 -2.32
CA GLU A 96 20.23 -8.77 -3.02
C GLU A 96 19.09 -9.47 -2.28
N LEU A 97 19.20 -9.64 -0.96
CA LEU A 97 18.19 -10.31 -0.15
C LEU A 97 16.84 -9.57 -0.17
N VAL A 98 16.84 -8.24 0.01
CA VAL A 98 15.59 -7.47 0.03
C VAL A 98 14.90 -7.48 -1.32
N ASN A 99 15.66 -7.34 -2.41
CA ASN A 99 15.09 -7.39 -3.75
C ASN A 99 14.57 -8.80 -4.13
N LEU A 100 15.28 -9.86 -3.73
CA LEU A 100 14.82 -11.24 -3.90
C LEU A 100 13.52 -11.48 -3.12
N ALA A 101 13.49 -11.13 -1.84
CA ALA A 101 12.31 -11.29 -1.01
C ALA A 101 11.10 -10.51 -1.55
N PHE A 102 11.32 -9.32 -2.11
CA PHE A 102 10.25 -8.51 -2.64
C PHE A 102 9.72 -9.01 -3.99
N PHE A 103 10.60 -9.33 -4.94
CA PHE A 103 10.19 -9.66 -6.32
C PHE A 103 9.97 -11.15 -6.57
N GLN A 104 10.64 -12.05 -5.80
CA GLN A 104 10.58 -13.49 -6.03
C GLN A 104 9.78 -14.23 -4.97
N ASP A 105 10.01 -13.94 -3.69
CA ASP A 105 9.31 -14.62 -2.59
C ASP A 105 7.92 -14.05 -2.36
N ASN A 106 7.69 -12.81 -2.79
CA ASN A 106 6.41 -12.13 -2.69
C ASN A 106 5.96 -11.58 -4.04
N PRO A 107 4.65 -11.41 -4.26
CA PRO A 107 4.13 -10.76 -5.47
C PRO A 107 4.31 -9.23 -5.40
N GLY A 108 5.54 -8.75 -5.30
CA GLY A 108 5.89 -7.37 -4.97
C GLY A 108 5.27 -6.32 -5.89
N VAL A 109 5.19 -6.61 -7.21
CA VAL A 109 4.56 -5.69 -8.18
C VAL A 109 3.06 -5.53 -7.91
N ILE A 110 2.37 -6.63 -7.56
CA ILE A 110 0.94 -6.60 -7.23
C ILE A 110 0.72 -5.85 -5.91
N LEU A 111 1.57 -6.10 -4.91
CA LEU A 111 1.53 -5.39 -3.64
C LEU A 111 1.71 -3.88 -3.82
N MET A 112 2.67 -3.45 -4.66
CA MET A 112 2.85 -2.02 -4.99
C MET A 112 1.64 -1.45 -5.73
N HIS A 113 1.08 -2.21 -6.66
CA HIS A 113 -0.11 -1.79 -7.39
C HIS A 113 -1.26 -1.48 -6.44
N ASP A 114 -1.57 -2.39 -5.54
CA ASP A 114 -2.67 -2.24 -4.60
C ASP A 114 -2.38 -1.12 -3.59
N TRP A 115 -1.16 -1.04 -3.11
CA TRP A 115 -0.72 0.03 -2.20
C TRP A 115 -0.86 1.42 -2.82
N PHE A 116 -0.38 1.61 -4.05
CA PHE A 116 -0.48 2.90 -4.74
C PHE A 116 -1.92 3.23 -5.13
N LYS A 117 -2.70 2.22 -5.51
CA LYS A 117 -4.12 2.40 -5.80
C LYS A 117 -4.90 2.87 -4.57
N ASP A 118 -4.63 2.25 -3.42
CA ASP A 118 -5.21 2.69 -2.15
C ASP A 118 -4.79 4.12 -1.79
N ALA A 119 -3.52 4.47 -1.97
CA ALA A 119 -3.03 5.81 -1.70
C ALA A 119 -3.71 6.86 -2.60
N LEU A 120 -3.88 6.57 -3.89
CA LEU A 120 -4.56 7.47 -4.84
C LEU A 120 -6.04 7.65 -4.53
N LEU A 121 -6.73 6.59 -4.11
CA LEU A 121 -8.17 6.62 -3.81
C LEU A 121 -8.47 7.11 -2.41
N GLN A 122 -7.67 6.69 -1.43
CA GLN A 122 -7.95 6.86 -0.01
C GLN A 122 -7.00 7.84 0.69
N LYS A 123 -6.18 8.58 -0.07
CA LYS A 123 -5.16 9.55 0.37
C LYS A 123 -3.91 8.93 0.99
N ASN A 124 -3.98 7.73 1.49
CA ASN A 124 -2.85 6.97 2.01
C ASN A 124 -3.04 5.49 1.74
N GLY A 125 -1.93 4.81 1.47
CA GLY A 125 -1.84 3.36 1.39
C GLY A 125 -1.01 2.85 2.54
N LEU A 126 -1.37 1.71 3.10
CA LEU A 126 -0.67 1.07 4.20
C LEU A 126 -0.21 -0.32 3.80
N VAL A 127 1.04 -0.63 4.08
CA VAL A 127 1.61 -1.97 3.89
C VAL A 127 2.07 -2.47 5.24
N LYS A 128 1.73 -3.72 5.55
CA LYS A 128 2.23 -4.43 6.73
C LYS A 128 3.24 -5.47 6.27
N TYR A 129 4.35 -5.56 6.96
CA TYR A 129 5.34 -6.61 6.74
C TYR A 129 5.60 -7.36 8.05
N TRP A 130 5.90 -8.66 7.93
CA TRP A 130 6.27 -9.50 9.06
C TRP A 130 7.17 -10.62 8.55
N TRP A 131 7.85 -11.27 9.45
CA TRP A 131 8.63 -12.47 9.15
C TRP A 131 7.76 -13.70 9.37
N GLU A 132 7.81 -14.64 8.45
CA GLU A 132 7.11 -15.91 8.54
C GLU A 132 8.08 -17.03 8.14
N GLU A 133 8.16 -18.10 8.94
CA GLU A 133 8.86 -19.31 8.58
C GLU A 133 7.89 -20.22 7.81
N ALA A 134 8.18 -20.46 6.53
CA ALA A 134 7.43 -21.38 5.70
C ALA A 134 8.27 -22.64 5.46
N GLU A 135 7.69 -23.82 5.71
CA GLU A 135 8.26 -25.09 5.26
C GLU A 135 7.70 -25.41 3.87
N ASP A 136 8.56 -25.34 2.84
CA ASP A 136 8.20 -25.85 1.52
C ASP A 136 8.32 -27.39 1.52
N PRO A 137 7.20 -28.13 1.43
CA PRO A 137 7.25 -29.58 1.34
C PRO A 137 7.80 -29.98 -0.05
N THR A 138 9.07 -30.26 -0.14
CA THR A 138 9.69 -30.84 -1.33
C THR A 138 9.18 -32.29 -1.50
N LYS A 139 8.33 -32.55 -2.48
CA LYS A 139 8.01 -33.93 -2.91
C LYS A 139 9.14 -34.46 -3.77
N GLU A 140 10.01 -35.27 -3.19
CA GLU A 140 10.90 -36.13 -3.97
C GLU A 140 10.11 -37.37 -4.44
N GLU A 141 9.80 -37.45 -5.74
CA GLU A 141 9.30 -38.67 -6.34
C GLU A 141 10.50 -39.55 -6.72
N TYR A 142 10.75 -40.56 -5.92
CA TYR A 142 11.67 -41.65 -6.30
C TYR A 142 10.99 -42.55 -7.33
N LYS A 143 11.60 -42.65 -8.52
CA LYS A 143 11.23 -43.66 -9.52
C LYS A 143 11.98 -44.94 -9.25
#